data_4ec52bfddb5fcd350538702f22bcc49d
#
_entry.id   4ec52bfddb5fcd350538702f22bcc49d
#
_cell.length_a   1.000
_cell.length_b   1.000
_cell.length_c   1.000
_cell.angle_alpha   90.00
_cell.angle_beta   90.00
_cell.angle_gamma   90.00
#
_symmetry.space_group_name_H-M   'P 1'
#
loop_
_entity.id
_entity.type
_entity.pdbx_description
1 polymer ?
#
loop_
_entity_poly.entity_id
_entity_poly.type
_entity_poly.pdbx_seq_one_letter_code
_entity_poly.pdbx_strand_id
1 'polypeptide(L)'
;LFVHTDKMDRQLPRGEEIFLDHVGHFAADPEAASAALSRAGFFATPRSVQVNPRVSASDKGGVTLTGTGNVTSMFASGYIEVLYKTADTVLGRELDSAMSRYAGVHLAAFSVSDAAAAHRRLESSGFRVRPLAHMQRPVDTEAGPDTAKFTVTRVEPGEMAEGRIQILAHHTEAAVWQPRWLTHPNGAI
;
A
#
# COMPACT_ATOMS: atom_id res chain seq x y z
N LEU A 1 -17.97 21.15 -23.43
CA LEU A 1 -16.52 21.35 -23.28
C LEU A 1 -16.07 20.51 -22.10
N PHE A 2 -15.58 19.30 -22.36
CA PHE A 2 -14.94 18.49 -21.31
C PHE A 2 -13.56 19.07 -21.08
N VAL A 3 -13.36 19.73 -19.95
CA VAL A 3 -12.04 20.05 -19.46
C VAL A 3 -11.44 18.69 -19.03
N HIS A 4 -10.65 18.09 -19.91
CA HIS A 4 -9.79 16.97 -19.57
C HIS A 4 -8.79 17.52 -18.54
N THR A 5 -9.05 17.30 -17.27
CA THR A 5 -8.11 17.69 -16.24
C THR A 5 -6.96 16.70 -16.27
N ASP A 6 -5.74 17.21 -16.46
CA ASP A 6 -4.43 16.52 -16.43
C ASP A 6 -4.25 15.56 -15.21
N LYS A 7 -5.21 15.56 -14.28
CA LYS A 7 -5.28 14.68 -13.11
C LYS A 7 -5.68 13.24 -13.42
N MET A 8 -6.44 13.00 -14.49
CA MET A 8 -6.96 11.64 -14.79
C MET A 8 -5.90 10.71 -15.39
N ASP A 9 -4.78 11.26 -15.87
CA ASP A 9 -3.74 10.51 -16.56
C ASP A 9 -2.47 10.27 -15.70
N ARG A 10 -2.53 10.59 -14.39
CA ARG A 10 -1.39 10.47 -13.50
C ARG A 10 -1.72 9.58 -12.29
N GLN A 11 -0.82 8.66 -11.96
CA GLN A 11 -0.89 7.86 -10.74
C GLN A 11 -0.41 8.65 -9.51
N LEU A 12 0.52 9.58 -9.68
CA LEU A 12 1.16 10.28 -8.58
C LEU A 12 0.80 11.78 -8.51
N PRO A 13 0.61 12.30 -7.28
CA PRO A 13 0.37 13.72 -7.03
C PRO A 13 1.62 14.57 -7.28
N ARG A 14 1.43 15.86 -7.53
CA ARG A 14 2.48 16.88 -7.66
C ARG A 14 2.24 18.01 -6.67
N GLY A 15 3.32 18.59 -6.14
CA GLY A 15 3.22 19.70 -5.20
C GLY A 15 2.39 19.34 -3.97
N GLU A 16 1.33 20.09 -3.70
CA GLU A 16 0.43 19.92 -2.55
C GLU A 16 -0.77 19.00 -2.82
N GLU A 17 -0.83 18.34 -3.97
CA GLU A 17 -1.92 17.41 -4.27
C GLU A 17 -1.86 16.18 -3.35
N ILE A 18 -3.05 15.64 -3.03
CA ILE A 18 -3.22 14.40 -2.29
C ILE A 18 -4.17 13.52 -3.09
N PHE A 19 -3.76 12.29 -3.41
CA PHE A 19 -4.61 11.31 -4.08
C PHE A 19 -4.98 10.18 -3.13
N LEU A 20 -6.17 9.62 -3.26
CA LEU A 20 -6.46 8.30 -2.69
C LEU A 20 -5.61 7.29 -3.48
N ASP A 21 -4.63 6.71 -2.80
CA ASP A 21 -3.69 5.78 -3.40
C ASP A 21 -4.27 4.37 -3.45
N HIS A 22 -4.72 3.88 -2.29
CA HIS A 22 -5.36 2.58 -2.19
C HIS A 22 -6.27 2.46 -0.97
N VAL A 23 -7.16 1.49 -1.04
CA VAL A 23 -7.90 1.00 0.11
C VAL A 23 -7.44 -0.42 0.43
N GLY A 24 -7.31 -0.73 1.72
CA GLY A 24 -6.80 -2.02 2.18
C GLY A 24 -7.86 -2.81 2.96
N HIS A 25 -8.08 -4.04 2.52
CA HIS A 25 -8.78 -5.07 3.28
C HIS A 25 -7.76 -5.96 3.98
N PHE A 26 -7.95 -6.22 5.27
CA PHE A 26 -7.17 -7.23 5.95
C PHE A 26 -7.90 -8.57 5.89
N ALA A 27 -7.19 -9.62 5.54
CA ALA A 27 -7.75 -10.94 5.34
C ALA A 27 -6.92 -12.01 6.06
N ALA A 28 -7.59 -12.96 6.70
CA ALA A 28 -6.93 -14.09 7.32
C ALA A 28 -6.48 -15.13 6.28
N ASP A 29 -7.23 -15.25 5.19
CA ASP A 29 -6.98 -16.21 4.10
C ASP A 29 -6.77 -15.45 2.79
N PRO A 30 -5.51 -15.31 2.32
CA PRO A 30 -5.20 -14.63 1.07
C PRO A 30 -5.69 -15.36 -0.17
N GLU A 31 -5.82 -16.70 -0.15
CA GLU A 31 -6.37 -17.48 -1.24
C GLU A 31 -7.86 -17.18 -1.43
N ALA A 32 -8.62 -17.24 -0.35
CA ALA A 32 -10.05 -16.92 -0.38
C ALA A 32 -10.31 -15.48 -0.85
N ALA A 33 -9.47 -14.54 -0.41
CA ALA A 33 -9.54 -13.14 -0.84
C ALA A 33 -9.22 -12.98 -2.33
N SER A 34 -8.15 -13.61 -2.83
CA SER A 34 -7.81 -13.60 -4.27
C SER A 34 -8.91 -14.21 -5.12
N ALA A 35 -9.48 -15.34 -4.68
CA ALA A 35 -10.61 -15.97 -5.35
C ALA A 35 -11.86 -15.09 -5.37
N ALA A 36 -12.11 -14.32 -4.30
CA ALA A 36 -13.21 -13.35 -4.24
C ALA A 36 -13.02 -12.20 -5.23
N LEU A 37 -11.81 -11.63 -5.31
CA LEU A 37 -11.48 -10.62 -6.33
C LEU A 37 -11.69 -11.15 -7.75
N SER A 38 -11.22 -12.37 -8.03
CA SER A 38 -11.39 -13.01 -9.34
C SER A 38 -12.87 -13.26 -9.68
N ARG A 39 -13.70 -13.70 -8.72
CA ARG A 39 -15.15 -13.87 -8.93
C ARG A 39 -15.85 -12.53 -9.18
N ALA A 40 -15.36 -11.44 -8.61
CA ALA A 40 -15.83 -10.09 -8.88
C ALA A 40 -15.33 -9.52 -10.22
N GLY A 41 -14.51 -10.29 -10.96
CA GLY A 41 -13.96 -9.91 -12.25
C GLY A 41 -12.73 -9.01 -12.17
N PHE A 42 -12.09 -8.92 -11.00
CA PHE A 42 -10.81 -8.22 -10.89
C PHE A 42 -9.64 -9.15 -11.16
N PHE A 43 -8.63 -8.64 -11.83
CA PHE A 43 -7.34 -9.28 -11.92
C PHE A 43 -6.55 -9.00 -10.63
N ALA A 44 -6.04 -10.06 -10.01
CA ALA A 44 -5.23 -9.96 -8.79
C ALA A 44 -3.76 -10.25 -9.10
N THR A 45 -2.86 -9.39 -8.59
CA THR A 45 -1.41 -9.62 -8.72
C THR A 45 -0.98 -10.86 -7.94
N PRO A 46 0.18 -11.46 -8.27
CA PRO A 46 0.78 -12.47 -7.41
C PRO A 46 0.99 -11.98 -5.98
N ARG A 47 0.95 -12.90 -5.03
CA ARG A 47 1.22 -12.60 -3.62
C ARG A 47 2.65 -12.11 -3.44
N SER A 48 2.80 -11.08 -2.61
CA SER A 48 4.08 -10.50 -2.25
C SER A 48 4.23 -10.44 -0.73
N VAL A 49 5.41 -10.75 -0.23
CA VAL A 49 5.76 -10.59 1.19
C VAL A 49 6.52 -9.30 1.37
N GLN A 50 6.07 -8.46 2.30
CA GLN A 50 6.69 -7.18 2.57
C GLN A 50 7.91 -7.35 3.48
N VAL A 51 8.99 -6.65 3.15
CA VAL A 51 10.26 -6.69 3.87
C VAL A 51 10.80 -5.29 4.11
N ASN A 52 11.62 -5.14 5.15
CA ASN A 52 12.43 -3.95 5.37
C ASN A 52 13.90 -4.29 5.15
N PRO A 53 14.70 -3.38 4.53
CA PRO A 53 16.14 -3.55 4.49
C PRO A 53 16.70 -3.54 5.92
N ARG A 54 17.65 -4.43 6.23
CA ARG A 54 18.41 -4.34 7.47
C ARG A 54 19.38 -3.20 7.39
N VAL A 55 19.30 -2.28 8.35
CA VAL A 55 20.20 -1.13 8.49
C VAL A 55 21.20 -1.47 9.60
N SER A 56 22.14 -2.38 9.35
CA SER A 56 23.25 -2.63 10.27
C SER A 56 24.57 -2.69 9.50
N ALA A 57 25.57 -1.97 9.98
CA ALA A 57 26.92 -1.93 9.39
C ALA A 57 27.64 -3.31 9.43
N SER A 58 27.12 -4.27 10.19
CA SER A 58 27.67 -5.64 10.33
C SER A 58 26.92 -6.69 9.49
N ASP A 59 25.76 -6.36 8.91
CA ASP A 59 24.92 -7.30 8.17
C ASP A 59 25.21 -7.27 6.65
N LYS A 60 25.58 -8.41 6.12
CA LYS A 60 25.76 -8.66 4.69
C LYS A 60 24.41 -8.62 3.95
N GLY A 61 23.78 -7.43 3.86
CA GLY A 61 22.63 -7.21 2.96
C GLY A 61 21.38 -8.09 3.24
N GLY A 62 21.01 -8.30 4.50
CA GLY A 62 19.80 -9.05 4.84
C GLY A 62 18.52 -8.20 4.81
N VAL A 63 17.37 -8.86 4.78
CA VAL A 63 16.04 -8.24 4.96
C VAL A 63 15.40 -8.73 6.26
N THR A 64 14.51 -7.89 6.83
CA THR A 64 13.66 -8.27 7.97
C THR A 64 12.22 -8.35 7.47
N LEU A 65 11.52 -9.44 7.82
CA LEU A 65 10.09 -9.57 7.52
C LEU A 65 9.30 -8.52 8.29
N THR A 66 8.39 -7.83 7.61
CA THR A 66 7.43 -6.92 8.28
C THR A 66 6.35 -7.70 9.01
N GLY A 67 6.11 -8.96 8.63
CA GLY A 67 5.05 -9.82 9.12
C GLY A 67 3.75 -9.67 8.32
N THR A 68 3.80 -8.99 7.19
CA THR A 68 2.66 -8.77 6.30
C THR A 68 3.01 -9.13 4.87
N GLY A 69 2.00 -9.52 4.11
CA GLY A 69 2.06 -9.71 2.66
C GLY A 69 0.82 -9.11 2.02
N ASN A 70 0.83 -8.97 0.73
CA ASN A 70 -0.30 -8.42 0.00
C ASN A 70 -0.59 -9.12 -1.33
N VAL A 71 -1.81 -8.88 -1.80
CA VAL A 71 -2.31 -9.07 -3.16
C VAL A 71 -2.97 -7.76 -3.54
N THR A 72 -2.80 -7.31 -4.78
CA THR A 72 -3.40 -6.06 -5.25
C THR A 72 -4.23 -6.26 -6.51
N SER A 73 -5.28 -5.46 -6.68
CA SER A 73 -5.95 -5.25 -7.96
C SER A 73 -5.69 -3.80 -8.35
N MET A 74 -4.91 -3.62 -9.42
CA MET A 74 -4.38 -2.32 -9.84
C MET A 74 -5.32 -1.63 -10.81
N PHE A 75 -5.57 -0.34 -10.62
CA PHE A 75 -6.35 0.50 -11.54
C PHE A 75 -5.47 1.59 -12.15
N ALA A 76 -5.98 2.31 -13.13
CA ALA A 76 -5.28 3.45 -13.74
C ALA A 76 -4.89 4.50 -12.68
N SER A 77 -5.73 4.67 -11.64
CA SER A 77 -5.44 5.53 -10.50
C SER A 77 -5.75 4.80 -9.21
N GLY A 78 -4.70 4.40 -8.48
CA GLY A 78 -4.85 3.68 -7.23
C GLY A 78 -5.05 2.17 -7.37
N TYR A 79 -5.39 1.50 -6.25
CA TYR A 79 -5.61 0.05 -6.23
C TYR A 79 -6.40 -0.41 -4.99
N ILE A 80 -6.95 -1.61 -5.09
CA ILE A 80 -7.42 -2.37 -3.94
C ILE A 80 -6.26 -3.23 -3.44
N GLU A 81 -5.95 -3.14 -2.15
CA GLU A 81 -4.95 -3.98 -1.50
C GLU A 81 -5.63 -4.97 -0.55
N VAL A 82 -5.27 -6.23 -0.64
CA VAL A 82 -5.57 -7.23 0.39
C VAL A 82 -4.29 -7.50 1.17
N LEU A 83 -4.28 -7.13 2.44
CA LEU A 83 -3.18 -7.40 3.37
C LEU A 83 -3.47 -8.64 4.20
N TYR A 84 -2.45 -9.47 4.40
CA TYR A 84 -2.54 -10.67 5.23
C TYR A 84 -1.28 -10.84 6.10
N LYS A 85 -1.44 -11.53 7.23
CA LYS A 85 -0.34 -11.83 8.15
C LYS A 85 0.55 -12.92 7.58
N THR A 86 1.87 -12.72 7.64
CA THR A 86 2.88 -13.72 7.23
C THR A 86 3.78 -14.17 8.38
N ALA A 87 3.84 -13.38 9.46
CA ALA A 87 4.62 -13.71 10.65
C ALA A 87 4.06 -13.00 11.88
N ASP A 88 4.41 -13.49 13.08
CA ASP A 88 3.97 -12.90 14.35
C ASP A 88 4.87 -11.72 14.75
N THR A 89 4.66 -10.61 14.05
CA THR A 89 5.30 -9.30 14.30
C THR A 89 4.28 -8.32 14.89
N VAL A 90 4.72 -7.14 15.28
CA VAL A 90 3.83 -6.05 15.71
C VAL A 90 2.80 -5.74 14.61
N LEU A 91 3.24 -5.56 13.35
CA LEU A 91 2.33 -5.29 12.23
C LEU A 91 1.39 -6.47 11.94
N GLY A 92 1.88 -7.70 12.01
CA GLY A 92 1.03 -8.90 11.85
C GLY A 92 -0.07 -8.98 12.90
N ARG A 93 0.23 -8.70 14.17
CA ARG A 93 -0.78 -8.66 15.25
C ARG A 93 -1.76 -7.50 15.13
N GLU A 94 -1.35 -6.37 14.54
CA GLU A 94 -2.28 -5.27 14.24
C GLU A 94 -3.32 -5.65 13.19
N LEU A 95 -2.95 -6.48 12.21
CA LEU A 95 -3.92 -7.03 11.25
C LEU A 95 -4.96 -7.91 11.95
N ASP A 96 -4.51 -8.83 12.83
CA ASP A 96 -5.41 -9.68 13.62
C ASP A 96 -6.36 -8.83 14.47
N SER A 97 -5.84 -7.81 15.15
CA SER A 97 -6.64 -6.91 15.99
C SER A 97 -7.68 -6.13 15.17
N ALA A 98 -7.33 -5.64 13.98
CA ALA A 98 -8.28 -4.94 13.12
C ALA A 98 -9.38 -5.88 12.61
N MET A 99 -9.02 -7.07 12.15
CA MET A 99 -9.98 -8.08 11.67
C MET A 99 -10.93 -8.58 12.77
N SER A 100 -10.51 -8.60 14.02
CA SER A 100 -11.38 -8.97 15.14
C SER A 100 -12.48 -7.95 15.44
N ARG A 101 -12.34 -6.71 14.95
CA ARG A 101 -13.31 -5.63 15.17
C ARG A 101 -14.43 -5.63 14.13
N TYR A 102 -14.11 -5.82 12.87
CA TYR A 102 -15.08 -5.86 11.76
C TYR A 102 -14.45 -6.48 10.51
N ALA A 103 -15.29 -6.88 9.57
CA ALA A 103 -14.88 -7.27 8.21
C ALA A 103 -15.14 -6.11 7.25
N GLY A 104 -14.13 -5.69 6.47
CA GLY A 104 -14.28 -4.59 5.53
C GLY A 104 -12.99 -3.89 5.18
N VAL A 105 -13.07 -2.61 4.80
CA VAL A 105 -11.92 -1.75 4.53
C VAL A 105 -11.31 -1.32 5.86
N HIS A 106 -10.07 -1.73 6.11
CA HIS A 106 -9.34 -1.44 7.34
C HIS A 106 -8.27 -0.35 7.18
N LEU A 107 -7.99 0.04 5.95
CA LEU A 107 -6.94 0.98 5.60
C LEU A 107 -7.41 1.92 4.48
N ALA A 108 -7.19 3.22 4.67
CA ALA A 108 -7.16 4.19 3.59
C ALA A 108 -5.74 4.77 3.49
N ALA A 109 -5.16 4.70 2.31
CA ALA A 109 -3.84 5.22 2.01
C ALA A 109 -3.92 6.37 1.01
N PHE A 110 -3.16 7.40 1.27
CA PHE A 110 -3.11 8.60 0.44
C PHE A 110 -1.69 8.81 -0.08
N SER A 111 -1.53 9.06 -1.37
CA SER A 111 -0.25 9.43 -1.93
C SER A 111 -0.06 10.94 -1.95
N VAL A 112 1.19 11.35 -1.72
CA VAL A 112 1.67 12.72 -1.75
C VAL A 112 3.01 12.77 -2.48
N SER A 113 3.45 13.96 -2.91
CA SER A 113 4.77 14.14 -3.51
C SER A 113 5.91 14.06 -2.49
N ASP A 114 5.68 14.47 -1.23
CA ASP A 114 6.66 14.49 -0.14
C ASP A 114 6.04 13.95 1.17
N ALA A 115 6.34 12.67 1.48
CA ALA A 115 5.86 12.03 2.70
C ALA A 115 6.48 12.61 3.98
N ALA A 116 7.70 13.19 3.91
CA ALA A 116 8.32 13.82 5.07
C ALA A 116 7.64 15.16 5.41
N ALA A 117 7.26 15.94 4.40
CA ALA A 117 6.46 17.14 4.61
C ALA A 117 5.08 16.82 5.18
N ALA A 118 4.42 15.77 4.65
CA ALA A 118 3.14 15.28 5.17
C ALA A 118 3.25 14.81 6.63
N HIS A 119 4.33 14.11 6.98
CA HIS A 119 4.61 13.68 8.35
C HIS A 119 4.68 14.87 9.32
N ARG A 120 5.51 15.86 9.01
CA ARG A 120 5.61 17.09 9.83
C ARG A 120 4.28 17.82 9.96
N ARG A 121 3.49 17.86 8.90
CA ARG A 121 2.15 18.49 8.91
C ARG A 121 1.20 17.75 9.84
N LEU A 122 1.18 16.43 9.83
CA LEU A 122 0.38 15.64 10.76
C LEU A 122 0.79 15.88 12.22
N GLU A 123 2.09 15.87 12.53
CA GLU A 123 2.61 16.16 13.88
C GLU A 123 2.21 17.55 14.34
N SER A 124 2.42 18.57 13.50
CA SER A 124 2.06 19.98 13.84
C SER A 124 0.55 20.19 13.99
N SER A 125 -0.27 19.32 13.40
CA SER A 125 -1.73 19.32 13.53
C SER A 125 -2.23 18.51 14.73
N GLY A 126 -1.33 17.95 15.56
CA GLY A 126 -1.66 17.27 16.80
C GLY A 126 -1.96 15.77 16.66
N PHE A 127 -1.75 15.17 15.47
CA PHE A 127 -1.86 13.73 15.32
C PHE A 127 -0.63 13.03 15.88
N ARG A 128 -0.85 11.94 16.59
CA ARG A 128 0.23 11.00 16.93
C ARG A 128 0.55 10.16 15.69
N VAL A 129 1.79 10.21 15.25
CA VAL A 129 2.25 9.50 14.07
C VAL A 129 3.46 8.64 14.41
N ARG A 130 3.59 7.51 13.74
CA ARG A 130 4.77 6.66 13.82
C ARG A 130 5.94 7.30 13.09
N PRO A 131 7.18 6.99 13.45
CA PRO A 131 8.35 7.42 12.69
C PRO A 131 8.20 7.08 11.21
N LEU A 132 8.74 7.93 10.34
CA LEU A 132 8.80 7.67 8.91
C LEU A 132 9.44 6.32 8.63
N ALA A 133 8.80 5.53 7.79
CA ALA A 133 9.27 4.23 7.38
C ALA A 133 9.64 4.24 5.88
N HIS A 134 10.85 3.75 5.58
CA HIS A 134 11.25 3.45 4.21
C HIS A 134 10.96 1.99 3.95
N MET A 135 9.96 1.72 3.13
CA MET A 135 9.50 0.37 2.84
C MET A 135 9.88 -0.03 1.43
N GLN A 136 10.07 -1.32 1.25
CA GLN A 136 10.29 -1.89 -0.08
C GLN A 136 9.67 -3.28 -0.17
N ARG A 137 9.34 -3.69 -1.40
CA ARG A 137 8.93 -5.06 -1.72
C ARG A 137 9.50 -5.49 -3.06
N PRO A 138 9.90 -6.77 -3.20
CA PRO A 138 10.25 -7.32 -4.49
C PRO A 138 9.03 -7.29 -5.42
N VAL A 139 9.25 -7.00 -6.67
CA VAL A 139 8.25 -7.07 -7.74
C VAL A 139 8.87 -7.69 -8.99
N ASP A 140 8.09 -8.47 -9.72
CA ASP A 140 8.46 -8.91 -11.04
C ASP A 140 7.95 -7.91 -12.07
N THR A 141 8.82 -7.48 -12.97
CA THR A 141 8.46 -6.62 -14.10
C THR A 141 8.73 -7.36 -15.42
N GLU A 142 8.24 -6.81 -16.53
CA GLU A 142 8.54 -7.37 -17.86
C GLU A 142 10.04 -7.32 -18.18
N ALA A 143 10.78 -6.39 -17.57
CA ALA A 143 12.23 -6.28 -17.71
C ALA A 143 13.01 -7.20 -16.73
N GLY A 144 12.31 -7.94 -15.85
CA GLY A 144 12.87 -8.80 -14.83
C GLY A 144 12.59 -8.33 -13.40
N PRO A 145 13.26 -8.93 -12.39
CA PRO A 145 13.07 -8.56 -10.99
C PRO A 145 13.44 -7.10 -10.70
N ASP A 146 12.59 -6.42 -9.94
CA ASP A 146 12.78 -5.03 -9.51
C ASP A 146 12.30 -4.87 -8.06
N THR A 147 12.33 -3.65 -7.54
CA THR A 147 11.91 -3.33 -6.16
C THR A 147 11.00 -2.11 -6.14
N ALA A 148 9.78 -2.29 -5.66
CA ALA A 148 8.91 -1.17 -5.33
C ALA A 148 9.35 -0.54 -4.01
N LYS A 149 9.52 0.79 -3.99
CA LYS A 149 10.04 1.57 -2.85
C LYS A 149 9.10 2.70 -2.49
N PHE A 150 8.93 2.91 -1.18
CA PHE A 150 8.00 3.88 -0.61
C PHE A 150 8.60 4.56 0.61
N THR A 151 8.24 5.83 0.84
CA THR A 151 8.34 6.46 2.16
C THR A 151 6.94 6.60 2.72
N VAL A 152 6.71 6.13 3.93
CA VAL A 152 5.37 6.04 4.53
C VAL A 152 5.36 6.70 5.91
N THR A 153 4.35 7.53 6.16
CA THR A 153 3.96 7.97 7.50
C THR A 153 2.61 7.37 7.87
N ARG A 154 2.44 6.98 9.13
CA ARG A 154 1.23 6.34 9.64
C ARG A 154 0.75 7.05 10.89
N VAL A 155 -0.53 7.32 10.93
CA VAL A 155 -1.21 7.69 12.16
C VAL A 155 -1.17 6.50 13.12
N GLU A 156 -0.94 6.75 14.41
CA GLU A 156 -0.87 5.69 15.42
C GLU A 156 -2.20 4.91 15.50
N PRO A 157 -2.15 3.60 15.73
CA PRO A 157 -3.34 2.81 15.95
C PRO A 157 -4.20 3.37 17.09
N GLY A 158 -5.49 3.48 16.83
CA GLY A 158 -6.47 4.01 17.80
C GLY A 158 -6.72 5.52 17.71
N GLU A 159 -5.92 6.28 16.96
CA GLU A 159 -6.22 7.68 16.67
C GLU A 159 -7.47 7.81 15.77
N MET A 160 -7.63 6.88 14.83
CA MET A 160 -8.78 6.79 13.94
C MET A 160 -9.60 5.54 14.30
N ALA A 161 -10.84 5.77 14.73
CA ALA A 161 -11.73 4.69 15.14
C ALA A 161 -12.10 3.77 13.95
N GLU A 162 -12.15 4.31 12.75
CA GLU A 162 -12.58 3.64 11.52
C GLU A 162 -11.54 2.69 10.95
N GLY A 163 -10.27 2.91 11.24
CA GLY A 163 -9.20 2.06 10.71
C GLY A 163 -7.86 2.76 10.63
N ARG A 164 -6.96 2.18 9.85
CA ARG A 164 -5.62 2.73 9.62
C ARG A 164 -5.64 3.81 8.55
N ILE A 165 -5.01 4.94 8.85
CA ILE A 165 -4.69 5.97 7.86
C ILE A 165 -3.17 6.01 7.66
N GLN A 166 -2.74 6.01 6.41
CA GLN A 166 -1.34 6.21 6.06
C GLN A 166 -1.20 7.15 4.85
N ILE A 167 -0.09 7.85 4.82
CA ILE A 167 0.29 8.73 3.72
C ILE A 167 1.64 8.27 3.20
N LEU A 168 1.81 8.19 1.89
CA LEU A 168 3.02 7.67 1.28
C LEU A 168 3.47 8.46 0.06
N ALA A 169 4.77 8.39 -0.22
CA ALA A 169 5.36 8.81 -1.47
C ALA A 169 5.98 7.59 -2.17
N HIS A 170 5.64 7.39 -3.43
CA HIS A 170 6.25 6.37 -4.28
C HIS A 170 7.60 6.85 -4.82
N HIS A 171 8.58 5.93 -4.93
CA HIS A 171 9.88 6.21 -5.51
C HIS A 171 10.17 5.39 -6.78
N THR A 172 9.32 4.40 -7.08
CA THR A 172 9.46 3.49 -8.22
C THR A 172 8.09 3.20 -8.83
N GLU A 173 7.44 4.25 -9.32
CA GLU A 173 6.07 4.22 -9.85
C GLU A 173 5.87 3.13 -10.92
N ALA A 174 6.76 3.07 -11.90
CA ALA A 174 6.68 2.10 -12.99
C ALA A 174 6.76 0.64 -12.53
N ALA A 175 7.42 0.36 -11.39
CA ALA A 175 7.45 -0.97 -10.80
C ALA A 175 6.12 -1.34 -10.12
N VAL A 176 5.30 -0.35 -9.76
CA VAL A 176 3.98 -0.54 -9.12
C VAL A 176 2.87 -0.61 -10.17
N TRP A 177 2.75 0.41 -11.00
CA TRP A 177 1.72 0.50 -12.05
C TRP A 177 2.21 -0.09 -13.37
N GLN A 178 2.26 -1.42 -13.44
CA GLN A 178 2.65 -2.14 -14.65
C GLN A 178 1.42 -2.33 -15.55
N PRO A 179 1.49 -2.01 -16.85
CA PRO A 179 0.33 -2.08 -17.77
C PRO A 179 -0.39 -3.44 -17.76
N ARG A 180 0.34 -4.53 -17.59
CA ARG A 180 -0.21 -5.90 -17.55
C ARG A 180 -1.21 -6.15 -16.41
N TRP A 181 -1.22 -5.30 -15.36
CA TRP A 181 -2.11 -5.43 -14.20
C TRP A 181 -3.37 -4.57 -14.27
N LEU A 182 -3.47 -3.68 -15.28
CA LEU A 182 -4.51 -2.66 -15.36
C LEU A 182 -5.76 -3.10 -16.14
N THR A 183 -5.78 -4.33 -16.65
CA THR A 183 -6.91 -4.85 -17.41
C THR A 183 -7.70 -5.85 -16.58
N HIS A 184 -8.98 -5.57 -16.38
CA HIS A 184 -9.88 -6.38 -15.59
C HIS A 184 -11.02 -6.98 -16.42
N PRO A 185 -11.40 -8.27 -16.23
CA PRO A 185 -12.53 -8.90 -16.91
C PRO A 185 -13.86 -8.15 -16.72
N ASN A 186 -14.05 -7.47 -15.60
CA ASN A 186 -15.26 -6.67 -15.32
C ASN A 186 -15.25 -5.26 -15.94
N GLY A 187 -14.21 -4.90 -16.69
CA GLY A 187 -14.08 -3.58 -17.33
C GLY A 187 -13.71 -2.43 -16.37
N ALA A 188 -13.30 -2.72 -15.14
CA ALA A 188 -12.78 -1.69 -14.23
C ALA A 188 -11.44 -1.10 -14.78
N ILE A 189 -11.24 0.21 -14.58
CA ILE A 189 -10.09 0.98 -15.07
C ILE A 189 -9.41 1.74 -13.93
#